data_57faddca76d636e2904004924bc3b528
#
_entry.id   57faddca76d636e2904004924bc3b528
#
_cell.length_a   1.000
_cell.length_b   1.000
_cell.length_c   1.000
_cell.angle_alpha   90.00
_cell.angle_beta   90.00
_cell.angle_gamma   90.00
#
_symmetry.space_group_name_H-M   'P 1'
#
loop_
_entity.id
_entity.type
_entity.pdbx_description
1 polymer ?
#
loop_
_entity_poly.entity_id
_entity_poly.type
_entity_poly.pdbx_seq_one_letter_code
_entity_poly.pdbx_strand_id
1 'polypeptide(L)'
;IVEQVLEYDCKRVIFTGGEPAMQDLESIGTELKLHGIHLSIETNGTIPIPEIIDWICVSPKDQLYPNVSIKQTTGDELKVVYCGQDLSMYDDLKNGFEHHYLQPCYIDEETVEQNGRNFAVVEQLVKDNPGWRLSLQTHKWMGVD
;
A
#
# COMPACT_ATOMS: atom_id res chain seq x y z
N ILE A 1 22.21 3.87 3.69
CA ILE A 1 20.84 3.44 4.10
C ILE A 1 20.93 2.39 5.20
N VAL A 2 21.58 1.22 4.97
CA VAL A 2 21.63 0.13 5.96
C VAL A 2 22.23 0.60 7.28
N GLU A 3 23.37 1.25 7.29
CA GLU A 3 24.00 1.80 8.51
C GLU A 3 23.06 2.72 9.28
N GLN A 4 22.32 3.60 8.58
CA GLN A 4 21.34 4.50 9.19
C GLN A 4 20.17 3.75 9.83
N VAL A 5 19.69 2.68 9.18
CA VAL A 5 18.63 1.83 9.75
C VAL A 5 19.09 1.13 11.01
N LEU A 6 20.35 0.65 11.05
CA LEU A 6 20.93 -0.05 12.19
C LEU A 6 21.20 0.85 13.40
N GLU A 7 21.19 2.17 13.23
CA GLU A 7 21.23 3.12 14.35
C GLU A 7 19.96 3.09 15.21
N TYR A 8 18.85 2.58 14.66
CA TYR A 8 17.58 2.46 15.36
C TYR A 8 17.41 1.02 15.88
N ASP A 9 16.92 0.87 17.10
CA ASP A 9 16.55 -0.44 17.67
C ASP A 9 15.18 -0.88 17.12
N CYS A 10 15.11 -1.10 15.81
CA CYS A 10 13.90 -1.57 15.13
C CYS A 10 14.12 -2.98 14.57
N LYS A 11 13.05 -3.78 14.55
CA LYS A 11 13.03 -5.15 13.98
C LYS A 11 12.22 -5.23 12.70
N ARG A 12 11.70 -4.12 12.23
CA ARG A 12 10.90 -4.04 11.00
C ARG A 12 11.25 -2.78 10.21
N VAL A 13 11.42 -2.95 8.91
CA VAL A 13 11.62 -1.87 7.95
C VAL A 13 10.50 -1.93 6.92
N ILE A 14 9.96 -0.78 6.56
CA ILE A 14 8.97 -0.65 5.48
C ILE A 14 9.62 0.17 4.37
N PHE A 15 9.77 -0.44 3.21
CA PHE A 15 10.17 0.28 2.00
C PHE A 15 8.96 1.00 1.43
N THR A 16 9.05 2.32 1.32
CA THR A 16 7.99 3.20 0.82
C THR A 16 8.61 4.40 0.11
N GLY A 17 7.81 5.40 -0.22
CA GLY A 17 8.24 6.61 -0.91
C GLY A 17 7.67 6.67 -2.32
N GLY A 18 8.39 7.12 -3.34
CA GLY A 18 7.94 7.11 -4.73
C GLY A 18 7.52 5.70 -5.17
N GLU A 19 8.35 5.00 -5.95
CA GLU A 19 8.18 3.56 -6.16
C GLU A 19 9.45 2.84 -5.68
N PRO A 20 9.41 2.16 -4.52
CA PRO A 20 10.59 1.56 -3.93
C PRO A 20 11.17 0.42 -4.78
N ALA A 21 10.35 -0.27 -5.57
CA ALA A 21 10.81 -1.34 -6.45
C ALA A 21 11.73 -0.87 -7.60
N MET A 22 11.91 0.43 -7.77
CA MET A 22 12.91 1.00 -8.69
C MET A 22 14.33 0.98 -8.09
N GLN A 23 14.47 0.66 -6.82
CA GLN A 23 15.75 0.56 -6.12
C GLN A 23 16.25 -0.90 -6.09
N ASP A 24 17.52 -1.09 -5.76
CA ASP A 24 18.10 -2.43 -5.55
C ASP A 24 17.68 -2.99 -4.18
N LEU A 25 16.44 -3.48 -4.13
CA LEU A 25 15.85 -4.07 -2.92
C LEU A 25 16.53 -5.37 -2.51
N GLU A 26 17.07 -6.12 -3.47
CA GLU A 26 17.74 -7.42 -3.21
C GLU A 26 19.00 -7.22 -2.35
N SER A 27 19.88 -6.30 -2.77
CA SER A 27 21.13 -6.02 -2.05
C SER A 27 20.85 -5.41 -0.67
N ILE A 28 19.98 -4.40 -0.60
CA ILE A 28 19.63 -3.74 0.66
C ILE A 28 18.90 -4.71 1.61
N GLY A 29 17.97 -5.49 1.08
CA GLY A 29 17.19 -6.46 1.85
C GLY A 29 18.07 -7.58 2.40
N THR A 30 19.00 -8.12 1.60
CA THR A 30 19.93 -9.16 2.06
C THR A 30 20.75 -8.68 3.25
N GLU A 31 21.29 -7.48 3.19
CA GLU A 31 22.07 -6.92 4.29
C GLU A 31 21.22 -6.72 5.56
N LEU A 32 20.01 -6.17 5.42
CA LEU A 32 19.10 -5.99 6.57
C LEU A 32 18.65 -7.34 7.18
N LYS A 33 18.47 -8.36 6.37
CA LYS A 33 18.15 -9.74 6.82
C LYS A 33 19.23 -10.36 7.69
N LEU A 34 20.52 -10.08 7.42
CA LEU A 34 21.63 -10.54 8.26
C LEU A 34 21.51 -10.01 9.70
N HIS A 35 20.81 -8.90 9.90
CA HIS A 35 20.52 -8.31 11.22
C HIS A 35 19.18 -8.73 11.80
N GLY A 36 18.48 -9.69 11.19
CA GLY A 36 17.20 -10.23 11.66
C GLY A 36 16.04 -9.24 11.52
N ILE A 37 16.11 -8.32 10.56
CA ILE A 37 15.07 -7.32 10.30
C ILE A 37 14.00 -7.92 9.39
N HIS A 38 12.74 -7.76 9.76
CA HIS A 38 11.58 -8.07 8.93
C HIS A 38 11.35 -6.95 7.90
N LEU A 39 11.18 -7.32 6.65
CA LEU A 39 11.09 -6.39 5.52
C LEU A 39 9.67 -6.35 4.98
N SER A 40 9.08 -5.17 4.94
CA SER A 40 7.78 -4.91 4.32
C SER A 40 7.93 -3.88 3.20
N ILE A 41 7.05 -3.92 2.21
CA ILE A 41 7.05 -2.96 1.10
C ILE A 41 5.63 -2.44 0.83
N GLU A 42 5.53 -1.14 0.51
CA GLU A 42 4.36 -0.54 -0.13
C GLU A 42 4.73 -0.14 -1.56
N THR A 43 4.15 -0.82 -2.55
CA THR A 43 4.46 -0.63 -3.98
C THR A 43 3.19 -0.34 -4.79
N ASN A 44 3.33 0.32 -5.94
CA ASN A 44 2.24 0.45 -6.90
C ASN A 44 2.01 -0.83 -7.74
N GLY A 45 2.88 -1.84 -7.59
CA GLY A 45 2.76 -3.14 -8.26
C GLY A 45 3.22 -3.16 -9.72
N THR A 46 3.82 -2.11 -10.25
CA THR A 46 4.26 -2.06 -11.66
C THR A 46 5.56 -2.83 -11.92
N ILE A 47 6.28 -3.18 -10.88
CA ILE A 47 7.54 -3.93 -10.91
C ILE A 47 7.40 -5.12 -9.96
N PRO A 48 7.83 -6.34 -10.37
CA PRO A 48 7.85 -7.50 -9.48
C PRO A 48 8.77 -7.26 -8.26
N ILE A 49 8.33 -7.76 -7.11
CA ILE A 49 9.04 -7.62 -5.84
C ILE A 49 9.88 -8.87 -5.58
N PRO A 50 11.16 -8.73 -5.16
CA PRO A 50 12.01 -9.87 -4.86
C PRO A 50 11.55 -10.65 -3.63
N GLU A 51 11.81 -11.95 -3.61
CA GLU A 51 11.40 -12.90 -2.56
C GLU A 51 12.00 -12.58 -1.17
N ILE A 52 13.01 -11.73 -1.10
CA ILE A 52 13.63 -11.31 0.15
C ILE A 52 12.68 -10.49 1.04
N ILE A 53 11.60 -9.94 0.46
CA ILE A 53 10.60 -9.15 1.17
C ILE A 53 9.59 -10.08 1.85
N ASP A 54 9.36 -9.89 3.16
CA ASP A 54 8.47 -10.72 3.96
C ASP A 54 7.00 -10.34 3.89
N TRP A 55 6.69 -9.08 3.55
CA TRP A 55 5.32 -8.57 3.51
C TRP A 55 5.16 -7.59 2.34
N ILE A 56 4.27 -7.92 1.43
CA ILE A 56 4.05 -7.16 0.22
C ILE A 56 2.65 -6.55 0.24
N CYS A 57 2.60 -5.21 0.31
CA CYS A 57 1.38 -4.44 0.11
C CYS A 57 1.39 -3.81 -1.28
N VAL A 58 0.47 -4.22 -2.15
CA VAL A 58 0.28 -3.63 -3.47
C VAL A 58 -0.84 -2.60 -3.42
N SER A 59 -0.53 -1.36 -3.82
CA SER A 59 -1.48 -0.25 -3.92
C SER A 59 -1.55 0.26 -5.36
N PRO A 60 -2.38 -0.35 -6.22
CA PRO A 60 -2.50 0.01 -7.63
C PRO A 60 -2.82 1.49 -7.82
N LYS A 61 -2.27 2.09 -8.89
CA LYS A 61 -2.54 3.48 -9.30
C LYS A 61 -3.15 3.54 -10.71
N ASP A 62 -3.70 2.43 -11.16
CA ASP A 62 -4.31 2.25 -12.48
C ASP A 62 -5.48 3.20 -12.75
N GLN A 63 -6.25 3.57 -11.71
CA GLN A 63 -7.29 4.60 -11.82
C GLN A 63 -6.73 5.99 -12.20
N LEU A 64 -5.48 6.28 -11.83
CA LEU A 64 -4.79 7.53 -12.18
C LEU A 64 -3.98 7.40 -13.47
N TYR A 65 -3.53 6.18 -13.78
CA TYR A 65 -2.65 5.86 -14.90
C TYR A 65 -3.17 4.63 -15.66
N PRO A 66 -4.22 4.75 -16.47
CA PRO A 66 -4.92 3.61 -17.08
C PRO A 66 -4.09 2.76 -18.07
N ASN A 67 -2.91 3.25 -18.47
CA ASN A 67 -2.00 2.52 -19.37
C ASN A 67 -0.91 1.73 -18.61
N VAL A 68 -0.93 1.75 -17.29
CA VAL A 68 0.06 1.06 -16.47
C VAL A 68 -0.47 -0.30 -16.06
N SER A 69 0.26 -1.37 -16.41
CA SER A 69 -0.12 -2.73 -16.00
C SER A 69 0.47 -3.10 -14.66
N ILE A 70 -0.34 -3.72 -13.80
CA ILE A 70 0.13 -4.32 -12.55
C ILE A 70 0.84 -5.63 -12.88
N LYS A 71 2.08 -5.77 -12.44
CA LYS A 71 2.93 -6.95 -12.63
C LYS A 71 3.04 -7.78 -11.36
N GLN A 72 3.03 -7.12 -10.19
CA GLN A 72 2.97 -7.77 -8.90
C GLN A 72 1.51 -8.10 -8.57
N THR A 73 1.07 -9.29 -8.96
CA THR A 73 -0.33 -9.75 -8.83
C THR A 73 -0.56 -10.62 -7.59
N THR A 74 0.45 -10.82 -6.77
CA THR A 74 0.39 -11.62 -5.54
C THR A 74 1.08 -10.88 -4.40
N GLY A 75 0.67 -11.16 -3.17
CA GLY A 75 1.25 -10.55 -1.98
C GLY A 75 0.35 -10.74 -0.76
N ASP A 76 0.60 -9.99 0.30
CA ASP A 76 -0.15 -10.09 1.55
C ASP A 76 -1.35 -9.14 1.55
N GLU A 77 -1.16 -7.91 1.06
CA GLU A 77 -2.19 -6.87 1.06
C GLU A 77 -2.43 -6.29 -0.34
N LEU A 78 -3.68 -6.21 -0.74
CA LEU A 78 -4.17 -5.34 -1.81
C LEU A 78 -4.84 -4.12 -1.17
N LYS A 79 -4.24 -2.93 -1.33
CA LYS A 79 -4.74 -1.67 -0.77
C LYS A 79 -5.15 -0.71 -1.88
N VAL A 80 -6.44 -0.56 -2.10
CA VAL A 80 -7.00 0.29 -3.16
C VAL A 80 -7.41 1.64 -2.61
N VAL A 81 -6.84 2.73 -3.15
CA VAL A 81 -7.33 4.08 -2.91
C VAL A 81 -8.59 4.29 -3.74
N TYR A 82 -9.71 4.55 -3.05
CA TYR A 82 -11.00 4.73 -3.73
C TYR A 82 -11.18 6.17 -4.19
N CYS A 83 -11.32 6.32 -5.50
CA CYS A 83 -11.55 7.61 -6.17
C CYS A 83 -12.85 7.61 -6.99
N GLY A 84 -13.78 6.68 -6.70
CA GLY A 84 -15.06 6.55 -7.42
C GLY A 84 -15.07 5.49 -8.53
N GLN A 85 -13.99 4.71 -8.67
CA GLN A 85 -13.89 3.62 -9.66
C GLN A 85 -14.75 2.41 -9.30
N ASP A 86 -15.07 1.59 -10.31
CA ASP A 86 -15.76 0.31 -10.11
C ASP A 86 -14.81 -0.70 -9.45
N LEU A 87 -15.21 -1.24 -8.29
CA LEU A 87 -14.39 -2.20 -7.53
C LEU A 87 -14.29 -3.57 -8.21
N SER A 88 -15.21 -3.92 -9.11
CA SER A 88 -15.16 -5.17 -9.85
C SER A 88 -13.90 -5.32 -10.71
N MET A 89 -13.26 -4.22 -11.09
CA MET A 89 -12.00 -4.25 -11.83
C MET A 89 -10.84 -4.90 -11.04
N TYR A 90 -10.99 -5.07 -9.73
CA TYR A 90 -9.99 -5.72 -8.87
C TYR A 90 -10.34 -7.17 -8.50
N ASP A 91 -11.46 -7.73 -9.00
CA ASP A 91 -11.91 -9.07 -8.57
C ASP A 91 -10.89 -10.17 -8.90
N ASP A 92 -10.28 -10.11 -10.09
CA ASP A 92 -9.22 -11.05 -10.45
C ASP A 92 -7.94 -10.83 -9.63
N LEU A 93 -7.58 -9.56 -9.42
CA LEU A 93 -6.36 -9.20 -8.67
C LEU A 93 -6.46 -9.63 -7.19
N LYS A 94 -7.63 -9.50 -6.58
CA LYS A 94 -7.90 -9.91 -5.18
C LYS A 94 -7.50 -11.36 -4.91
N ASN A 95 -7.64 -12.25 -5.88
CA ASN A 95 -7.32 -13.66 -5.70
C ASN A 95 -5.85 -13.94 -5.36
N GLY A 96 -4.97 -12.98 -5.63
CA GLY A 96 -3.54 -13.08 -5.33
C GLY A 96 -3.14 -12.54 -3.94
N PHE A 97 -4.08 -12.07 -3.13
CA PHE A 97 -3.80 -11.40 -1.85
C PHE A 97 -4.65 -11.95 -0.72
N GLU A 98 -4.08 -12.03 0.48
CA GLU A 98 -4.81 -12.49 1.66
C GLU A 98 -5.71 -11.39 2.25
N HIS A 99 -5.25 -10.15 2.22
CA HIS A 99 -5.95 -9.03 2.83
C HIS A 99 -6.30 -7.97 1.79
N HIS A 100 -7.54 -7.47 1.84
CA HIS A 100 -8.02 -6.44 0.91
C HIS A 100 -8.50 -5.21 1.66
N TYR A 101 -7.95 -4.04 1.29
CA TYR A 101 -8.25 -2.77 1.94
C TYR A 101 -8.74 -1.72 0.94
N LEU A 102 -9.79 -1.01 1.33
CA LEU A 102 -10.21 0.22 0.68
C LEU A 102 -9.79 1.41 1.55
N GLN A 103 -9.10 2.34 0.92
CA GLN A 103 -8.63 3.56 1.55
C GLN A 103 -9.37 4.75 0.94
N PRO A 104 -10.04 5.60 1.74
CA PRO A 104 -10.59 6.86 1.24
C PRO A 104 -9.49 7.71 0.61
N CYS A 105 -9.74 8.26 -0.57
CA CYS A 105 -8.86 9.27 -1.14
C CYS A 105 -8.89 10.50 -0.23
N TYR A 106 -7.74 10.91 0.28
CA TYR A 106 -7.56 12.15 1.04
C TYR A 106 -6.90 13.17 0.12
N ILE A 107 -7.51 14.33 -0.01
CA ILE A 107 -7.03 15.42 -0.89
C ILE A 107 -6.67 16.60 0.01
N ASP A 108 -5.38 16.96 0.02
CA ASP A 108 -4.84 17.97 0.95
C ASP A 108 -5.45 19.37 0.72
N GLU A 109 -5.86 19.68 -0.52
CA GLU A 109 -6.50 20.95 -0.89
C GLU A 109 -7.99 21.00 -0.52
N GLU A 110 -8.59 19.86 -0.16
CA GLU A 110 -9.99 19.80 0.25
C GLU A 110 -10.17 20.06 1.75
N THR A 111 -11.37 20.52 2.10
CA THR A 111 -11.73 20.71 3.50
C THR A 111 -11.88 19.36 4.24
N VAL A 112 -11.79 19.40 5.58
CA VAL A 112 -12.04 18.21 6.43
C VAL A 112 -13.45 17.64 6.16
N GLU A 113 -14.45 18.49 5.87
CA GLU A 113 -15.81 18.03 5.55
C GLU A 113 -15.86 17.27 4.22
N GLN A 114 -15.16 17.73 3.18
CA GLN A 114 -15.11 17.07 1.89
C GLN A 114 -14.40 15.70 1.99
N ASN A 115 -13.24 15.68 2.67
CA ASN A 115 -12.56 14.42 2.97
C ASN A 115 -13.41 13.48 3.84
N GLY A 116 -14.20 14.02 4.76
CA GLY A 116 -15.18 13.27 5.56
C GLY A 116 -16.27 12.60 4.71
N ARG A 117 -16.69 13.23 3.60
CA ARG A 117 -17.62 12.61 2.64
C ARG A 117 -16.98 11.43 1.91
N ASN A 118 -15.73 11.57 1.45
CA ASN A 118 -14.98 10.47 0.83
C ASN A 118 -14.86 9.28 1.80
N PHE A 119 -14.57 9.58 3.07
CA PHE A 119 -14.56 8.57 4.12
C PHE A 119 -15.90 7.84 4.27
N ALA A 120 -17.02 8.58 4.39
CA ALA A 120 -18.34 8.00 4.58
C ALA A 120 -18.77 7.09 3.41
N VAL A 121 -18.38 7.45 2.17
CA VAL A 121 -18.61 6.60 0.99
C VAL A 121 -17.86 5.29 1.12
N VAL A 122 -16.56 5.32 1.46
CA VAL A 122 -15.76 4.10 1.57
C VAL A 122 -16.20 3.25 2.77
N GLU A 123 -16.57 3.87 3.89
CA GLU A 123 -17.16 3.17 5.04
C GLU A 123 -18.40 2.37 4.63
N GLN A 124 -19.30 2.97 3.85
CA GLN A 124 -20.49 2.28 3.35
C GLN A 124 -20.12 1.15 2.37
N LEU A 125 -19.20 1.40 1.44
CA LEU A 125 -18.73 0.37 0.50
C LEU A 125 -18.16 -0.85 1.20
N VAL A 126 -17.38 -0.66 2.25
CA VAL A 126 -16.82 -1.77 3.05
C VAL A 126 -17.93 -2.56 3.76
N LYS A 127 -18.99 -1.89 4.26
CA LYS A 127 -20.15 -2.57 4.84
C LYS A 127 -20.92 -3.41 3.82
N ASP A 128 -21.05 -2.90 2.60
CA ASP A 128 -21.78 -3.57 1.52
C ASP A 128 -20.95 -4.67 0.85
N ASN A 129 -19.62 -4.64 1.00
CA ASN A 129 -18.68 -5.58 0.40
C ASN A 129 -17.76 -6.20 1.47
N PRO A 130 -18.21 -7.21 2.23
CA PRO A 130 -17.50 -7.75 3.41
C PRO A 130 -16.14 -8.38 3.11
N GLY A 131 -15.77 -8.54 1.83
CA GLY A 131 -14.43 -8.94 1.41
C GLY A 131 -13.38 -7.82 1.48
N TRP A 132 -13.82 -6.58 1.73
CA TRP A 132 -12.96 -5.41 1.90
C TRP A 132 -12.92 -4.96 3.36
N ARG A 133 -11.79 -4.40 3.77
CA ARG A 133 -11.59 -3.75 5.07
C ARG A 133 -11.28 -2.27 4.85
N LEU A 134 -11.62 -1.44 5.82
CA LEU A 134 -11.27 -0.01 5.78
C LEU A 134 -9.79 0.18 6.14
N SER A 135 -9.08 0.96 5.32
CA SER A 135 -7.75 1.48 5.63
C SER A 135 -7.80 3.00 5.78
N LEU A 136 -7.03 3.55 6.72
CA LEU A 136 -6.98 4.99 6.96
C LEU A 136 -5.54 5.50 6.92
N GLN A 137 -5.36 6.68 6.33
CA GLN A 137 -4.16 7.48 6.53
C GLN A 137 -4.28 8.24 7.86
N THR A 138 -4.06 7.55 8.98
CA THR A 138 -4.35 8.06 10.33
C THR A 138 -3.63 9.38 10.61
N HIS A 139 -2.41 9.55 10.12
CA HIS A 139 -1.63 10.80 10.24
C HIS A 139 -2.38 12.00 9.65
N LYS A 140 -3.01 11.84 8.48
CA LYS A 140 -3.80 12.89 7.83
C LYS A 140 -5.01 13.32 8.69
N TRP A 141 -5.69 12.35 9.29
CA TRP A 141 -6.85 12.62 10.16
C TRP A 141 -6.46 13.20 11.51
N MET A 142 -5.25 12.91 11.97
CA MET A 142 -4.70 13.44 13.23
C MET A 142 -4.00 14.79 13.05
N GLY A 143 -3.77 15.23 11.81
CA GLY A 143 -3.03 16.46 11.51
C GLY A 143 -1.57 16.40 11.95
N VAL A 144 -0.97 15.21 11.89
CA VAL A 144 0.46 14.99 12.18
C VAL A 144 1.17 14.54 10.90
N ASP A 145 2.42 15.01 10.71
CA ASP A 145 3.27 14.66 9.56
C ASP A 145 3.96 13.30 9.77
#